data_26f213d61fea98432697baac71012c58
#
_entry.id   26f213d61fea98432697baac71012c58
#
_cell.length_a   1.000
_cell.length_b   1.000
_cell.length_c   1.000
_cell.angle_alpha   90.00
_cell.angle_beta   90.00
_cell.angle_gamma   90.00
#
_symmetry.space_group_name_H-M   'P 1'
#
loop_
_entity.id
_entity.type
_entity.pdbx_description
1 polymer ?
#
loop_
_entity_poly.entity_id
_entity_poly.type
_entity_poly.pdbx_seq_one_letter_code
_entity_poly.pdbx_strand_id
1 'polypeptide(L)'
;VIDYVKIDVEGHELDVLEGFGQLIFKTKLIQFEFGGCNIDTRTYFQDFWYFFLERNFIIYRITPRGCLRIPIYKEKYEFFQTTNYIALNKSFL
;
A
#
# COMPACT_ATOMS: atom_id res chain seq x y z
N VAL A 1 -6.74 -9.73 -15.75
CA VAL A 1 -6.33 -9.88 -14.34
C VAL A 1 -4.84 -9.68 -14.23
N ILE A 2 -4.43 -8.84 -13.28
CA ILE A 2 -3.03 -8.57 -12.97
C ILE A 2 -2.73 -9.29 -11.66
N ASP A 3 -1.76 -10.23 -11.68
CA ASP A 3 -1.48 -11.02 -10.48
C ASP A 3 -0.68 -10.26 -9.44
N TYR A 4 0.30 -9.47 -9.86
CA TYR A 4 1.23 -8.80 -8.94
C TYR A 4 1.76 -7.51 -9.54
N VAL A 5 1.77 -6.44 -8.73
CA VAL A 5 2.39 -5.16 -9.09
C VAL A 5 3.30 -4.74 -7.95
N LYS A 6 4.54 -4.40 -8.27
CA LYS A 6 5.47 -3.79 -7.32
C LYS A 6 5.67 -2.33 -7.70
N ILE A 7 5.45 -1.43 -6.75
CA ILE A 7 5.60 0.00 -6.96
C ILE A 7 6.78 0.48 -6.11
N ASP A 8 7.79 1.04 -6.78
CA ASP A 8 9.01 1.53 -6.15
C ASP A 8 9.41 2.83 -6.86
N VAL A 9 8.79 3.94 -6.50
CA VAL A 9 8.95 5.24 -7.16
C VAL A 9 9.31 6.35 -6.17
N GLU A 10 9.95 5.99 -5.08
CA GLU A 10 10.58 6.90 -4.12
C GLU A 10 9.67 8.04 -3.64
N GLY A 11 8.51 7.68 -3.09
CA GLY A 11 7.58 8.62 -2.49
C GLY A 11 6.37 8.98 -3.36
N HIS A 12 6.36 8.61 -4.63
CA HIS A 12 5.27 8.88 -5.57
C HIS A 12 4.32 7.68 -5.76
N GLU A 13 4.36 6.71 -4.86
CA GLU A 13 3.56 5.50 -4.97
C GLU A 13 2.06 5.79 -5.04
N LEU A 14 1.59 6.76 -4.25
CA LEU A 14 0.17 7.11 -4.24
C LEU A 14 -0.29 7.65 -5.60
N ASP A 15 0.56 8.46 -6.25
CA ASP A 15 0.26 8.99 -7.59
C ASP A 15 0.13 7.86 -8.61
N VAL A 16 1.02 6.86 -8.54
CA VAL A 16 0.99 5.69 -9.42
C VAL A 16 -0.29 4.89 -9.18
N LEU A 17 -0.66 4.69 -7.91
CA LEU A 17 -1.88 3.96 -7.54
C LEU A 17 -3.13 4.65 -8.06
N GLU A 18 -3.21 5.96 -7.91
CA GLU A 18 -4.34 6.74 -8.42
C GLU A 18 -4.42 6.67 -9.95
N GLY A 19 -3.26 6.61 -10.63
CA GLY A 19 -3.19 6.47 -12.07
C GLY A 19 -3.69 5.13 -12.61
N PHE A 20 -3.81 4.10 -11.78
CA PHE A 20 -4.34 2.80 -12.20
C PHE A 20 -5.82 2.89 -12.60
N GLY A 21 -6.58 3.80 -12.01
CA GLY A 21 -8.02 3.89 -12.26
C GLY A 21 -8.71 2.56 -12.02
N GLN A 22 -9.51 2.11 -12.98
CA GLN A 22 -10.27 0.85 -12.87
C GLN A 22 -9.42 -0.41 -12.88
N LEU A 23 -8.18 -0.35 -13.36
CA LEU A 23 -7.29 -1.50 -13.38
C LEU A 23 -6.96 -2.01 -11.97
N ILE A 24 -7.07 -1.15 -10.96
CA ILE A 24 -6.82 -1.55 -9.57
C ILE A 24 -7.75 -2.70 -9.15
N PHE A 25 -9.00 -2.71 -9.64
CA PHE A 25 -9.98 -3.74 -9.29
C PHE A 25 -9.69 -5.09 -9.95
N LYS A 26 -8.80 -5.11 -10.94
CA LYS A 26 -8.37 -6.33 -11.63
C LYS A 26 -7.01 -6.80 -11.16
N THR A 27 -6.45 -6.15 -10.15
CA THR A 27 -5.14 -6.46 -9.59
C THR A 27 -5.31 -7.24 -8.31
N LYS A 28 -4.62 -8.38 -8.20
CA LYS A 28 -4.72 -9.25 -7.02
C LYS A 28 -3.88 -8.76 -5.85
N LEU A 29 -2.64 -8.36 -6.12
CA LEU A 29 -1.68 -8.04 -5.08
C LEU A 29 -0.79 -6.88 -5.51
N ILE A 30 -0.61 -5.92 -4.62
CA ILE A 30 0.24 -4.75 -4.85
C ILE A 30 1.25 -4.66 -3.70
N GLN A 31 2.53 -4.57 -4.05
CA GLN A 31 3.58 -4.27 -3.09
C GLN A 31 3.98 -2.81 -3.25
N PHE A 32 4.08 -2.08 -2.15
CA PHE A 32 4.48 -0.68 -2.16
C PHE A 32 5.36 -0.36 -0.96
N GLU A 33 6.12 0.72 -1.08
CA GLU A 33 6.94 1.25 0.01
C GLU A 33 6.26 2.45 0.65
N PHE A 34 6.46 2.59 1.96
CA PHE A 34 6.14 3.80 2.67
C PHE A 34 7.29 4.11 3.64
N GLY A 35 7.72 5.36 3.69
CA GLY A 35 8.81 5.75 4.57
C GLY A 35 9.34 7.15 4.30
N GLY A 36 10.65 7.31 4.41
CA GLY A 36 11.31 8.62 4.36
C GLY A 36 11.03 9.44 3.11
N CYS A 37 10.93 8.83 1.94
CA CYS A 37 10.63 9.54 0.70
C CYS A 37 9.25 10.18 0.70
N ASN A 38 8.33 9.67 1.52
CA ASN A 38 6.97 10.20 1.62
C ASN A 38 6.91 11.52 2.39
N ILE A 39 7.95 11.85 3.15
CA ILE A 39 8.07 13.16 3.79
C ILE A 39 8.11 14.26 2.73
N ASP A 40 8.93 14.07 1.69
CA ASP A 40 9.11 15.06 0.63
C ASP A 40 7.84 15.23 -0.21
N THR A 41 7.12 14.14 -0.47
CA THR A 41 5.87 14.18 -1.24
C THR A 41 4.66 14.52 -0.38
N ARG A 42 4.85 14.65 0.94
CA ARG A 42 3.79 14.93 1.93
C ARG A 42 2.65 13.93 1.85
N THR A 43 3.00 12.67 1.67
CA THR A 43 2.05 11.56 1.72
C THR A 43 2.20 10.82 3.04
N TYR A 44 1.08 10.40 3.60
CA TYR A 44 1.04 9.73 4.89
C TYR A 44 0.57 8.29 4.71
N PHE A 45 0.90 7.42 5.68
CA PHE A 45 0.40 6.06 5.63
C PHE A 45 -1.13 6.03 5.59
N GLN A 46 -1.76 6.98 6.26
CA GLN A 46 -3.22 7.16 6.24
C GLN A 46 -3.78 7.27 4.82
N ASP A 47 -3.06 7.95 3.92
CA ASP A 47 -3.50 8.11 2.53
C ASP A 47 -3.56 6.77 1.81
N PHE A 48 -2.54 5.91 2.02
CA PHE A 48 -2.52 4.55 1.47
C PHE A 48 -3.58 3.68 2.11
N TRP A 49 -3.72 3.79 3.44
CA TRP A 49 -4.69 3.00 4.20
C TRP A 49 -6.10 3.19 3.66
N TYR A 50 -6.56 4.43 3.55
CA TYR A 50 -7.91 4.70 3.06
C TYR A 50 -8.06 4.44 1.58
N PHE A 51 -7.02 4.67 0.78
CA PHE A 51 -7.04 4.33 -0.64
C PHE A 51 -7.36 2.86 -0.84
N PHE A 52 -6.68 2.00 -0.12
CA PHE A 52 -6.88 0.55 -0.24
C PHE A 52 -8.15 0.07 0.44
N LEU A 53 -8.49 0.63 1.60
CA LEU A 53 -9.70 0.26 2.32
C LEU A 53 -10.94 0.50 1.46
N GLU A 54 -11.03 1.65 0.80
CA GLU A 54 -12.15 2.03 -0.04
C GLU A 54 -12.28 1.16 -1.29
N ARG A 55 -11.20 0.48 -1.69
CA ARG A 55 -11.14 -0.37 -2.87
C ARG A 55 -11.16 -1.86 -2.55
N ASN A 56 -11.48 -2.20 -1.31
CA ASN A 56 -11.65 -3.59 -0.85
C ASN A 56 -10.34 -4.38 -0.82
N PHE A 57 -9.26 -3.74 -0.39
CA PHE A 57 -7.97 -4.38 -0.16
C PHE A 57 -7.69 -4.51 1.34
N ILE A 58 -6.89 -5.52 1.68
CA ILE A 58 -6.32 -5.73 3.02
C ILE A 58 -4.84 -5.38 2.96
N ILE A 59 -4.33 -4.66 3.95
CA ILE A 59 -2.91 -4.29 4.00
C ILE A 59 -2.16 -5.16 4.99
N TYR A 60 -0.98 -5.62 4.57
CA TYR A 60 -0.02 -6.34 5.39
C TYR A 60 1.32 -5.60 5.38
N ARG A 61 2.01 -5.61 6.50
CA ARG A 61 3.39 -5.14 6.58
C ARG A 61 4.33 -6.32 6.38
N ILE A 62 5.34 -6.16 5.53
CA ILE A 62 6.37 -7.18 5.32
C ILE A 62 7.42 -7.03 6.43
N THR A 63 7.68 -8.12 7.14
CA THR A 63 8.69 -8.18 8.19
C THR A 63 9.62 -9.35 7.93
N PRO A 64 10.80 -9.41 8.60
CA PRO A 64 11.69 -10.59 8.47
C PRO A 64 11.04 -11.91 8.89
N ARG A 65 9.94 -11.84 9.65
CA ARG A 65 9.21 -13.03 10.13
C ARG A 65 7.95 -13.34 9.32
N GLY A 66 7.72 -12.60 8.22
CA GLY A 66 6.54 -12.77 7.39
C GLY A 66 5.68 -11.53 7.32
N CYS A 67 4.45 -11.70 6.85
CA CYS A 67 3.52 -10.60 6.67
C CYS A 67 2.61 -10.45 7.89
N LEU A 68 2.55 -9.24 8.44
CA LEU A 68 1.67 -8.90 9.56
C LEU A 68 0.49 -8.09 9.05
N ARG A 69 -0.72 -8.60 9.25
CA ARG A 69 -1.93 -7.88 8.88
C ARG A 69 -2.08 -6.60 9.70
N ILE A 70 -2.49 -5.52 9.04
CA ILE A 70 -2.88 -4.27 9.68
C ILE A 70 -4.39 -4.16 9.58
N PRO A 71 -5.14 -4.55 10.63
CA PRO A 71 -6.61 -4.58 10.55
C PRO A 71 -7.26 -3.21 10.73
N ILE A 72 -6.59 -2.31 11.45
CA ILE A 72 -7.10 -0.97 11.76
C ILE A 72 -5.96 0.02 11.64
N TYR A 73 -6.26 1.19 11.06
CA TYR A 73 -5.29 2.28 10.99
C TYR A 73 -4.99 2.82 12.40
N LYS A 74 -3.70 3.09 12.66
CA LYS A 74 -3.23 3.73 13.89
C LYS A 74 -2.14 4.74 13.55
N GLU A 75 -2.09 5.85 14.29
CA GLU A 75 -1.08 6.89 14.08
C GLU A 75 0.35 6.37 14.15
N LYS A 76 0.61 5.33 14.93
CA LYS A 76 1.95 4.74 15.05
C LYS A 76 2.50 4.22 13.72
N TYR A 77 1.63 3.99 12.72
CA TYR A 77 2.06 3.58 11.39
C TYR A 77 2.64 4.73 10.57
N GLU A 78 2.51 5.95 11.05
CA GLU A 78 3.14 7.13 10.44
C GLU A 78 4.61 7.25 10.85
N PHE A 79 5.34 6.14 10.85
CA PHE A 79 6.78 6.18 11.08
C PHE A 79 7.48 6.18 9.71
N PHE A 80 8.37 7.14 9.53
CA PHE A 80 8.97 7.39 8.22
C PHE A 80 10.30 6.66 8.04
N GLN A 81 10.35 5.41 8.44
CA GLN A 81 11.42 4.47 8.07
C GLN A 81 10.89 3.59 6.95
N THR A 82 11.66 3.51 5.86
CA THR A 82 11.25 2.77 4.67
C THR A 82 10.88 1.33 5.01
N THR A 83 9.65 0.98 4.72
CA THR A 83 9.09 -0.33 4.98
C THR A 83 8.24 -0.76 3.79
N ASN A 84 8.25 -2.05 3.49
CA ASN A 84 7.43 -2.60 2.43
C ASN A 84 6.11 -3.13 2.97
N TYR A 85 5.06 -2.91 2.19
CA TYR A 85 3.70 -3.34 2.50
C TYR A 85 3.12 -4.10 1.32
N ILE A 86 2.15 -4.95 1.62
CA ILE A 86 1.37 -5.66 0.60
C ILE A 86 -0.09 -5.30 0.78
N ALA A 87 -0.74 -4.93 -0.31
CA ALA A 87 -2.19 -4.77 -0.38
C ALA A 87 -2.76 -5.95 -1.16
N LEU A 88 -3.64 -6.70 -0.53
CA LEU A 88 -4.26 -7.90 -1.10
C LEU A 88 -5.73 -7.61 -1.42
N ASN A 89 -6.11 -7.81 -2.68
CA ASN A 89 -7.48 -7.56 -3.12
C ASN A 89 -8.40 -8.67 -2.62
N LYS A 90 -9.34 -8.32 -1.74
CA LYS A 90 -10.30 -9.28 -1.18
C LYS A 90 -11.17 -9.96 -2.22
N SER A 91 -11.42 -9.29 -3.35
CA SER A 91 -12.28 -9.86 -4.41
C SER A 91 -11.70 -11.13 -5.03
N PHE A 92 -10.40 -11.39 -4.81
CA PHE A 92 -9.74 -12.59 -5.33
C PHE A 92 -9.46 -13.66 -4.25
N LEU A 93 -10.01 -13.49 -3.07
CA LEU A 93 -9.87 -14.45 -1.97
C LEU A 93 -10.93 -15.54 -2.04
#